data_125274205e4052a898f2bdc8ce7b98fe
#
_entry.id   125274205e4052a898f2bdc8ce7b98fe
#
_cell.length_a   1.000
_cell.length_b   1.000
_cell.length_c   1.000
_cell.angle_alpha   90.00
_cell.angle_beta   90.00
_cell.angle_gamma   90.00
#
_symmetry.space_group_name_H-M   'P 1'
#
loop_
_entity.id
_entity.type
_entity.pdbx_description
1 polymer ?
#
loop_
_entity_poly.entity_id
_entity_poly.type
_entity_poly.pdbx_seq_one_letter_code
_entity_poly.pdbx_strand_id
1 'polypeptide(L)'
;MDTKLILEAARGTLDGSLSFPEVVGKLLAAGVEYYHVDYVGLRKRFYSADGEMLATSINYESLPPVAPEFDAAALRANILDSQRHGQKYREFTRRAMAGGVQGYIAFLRGKRVTYWGRTGDQHTEWFPGVGHGISHGDPLHDAKRKLALVYIGMATDKFSNADTEIFSLLSKEHALKDEIERAHKNN
;
A
#
# COMPACT_ATOMS: atom_id res chain seq x y z
N MET A 1 -9.40 -21.04 -8.51
CA MET A 1 -8.73 -20.64 -7.23
C MET A 1 -8.61 -21.84 -6.29
N ASP A 2 -7.54 -21.91 -5.50
CA ASP A 2 -7.42 -22.90 -4.42
C ASP A 2 -8.15 -22.41 -3.16
N THR A 3 -9.35 -22.90 -2.95
CA THR A 3 -10.22 -22.54 -1.81
C THR A 3 -9.58 -22.87 -0.46
N LYS A 4 -8.83 -23.97 -0.35
CA LYS A 4 -8.19 -24.39 0.89
C LYS A 4 -7.13 -23.38 1.33
N LEU A 5 -6.24 -22.98 0.41
CA LEU A 5 -5.21 -21.97 0.70
C LEU A 5 -5.82 -20.60 1.04
N ILE A 6 -6.91 -20.22 0.39
CA ILE A 6 -7.61 -18.95 0.71
C ILE A 6 -8.18 -19.00 2.13
N LEU A 7 -8.84 -20.09 2.51
CA LEU A 7 -9.40 -20.24 3.86
C LEU A 7 -8.30 -20.29 4.92
N GLU A 8 -7.16 -20.93 4.66
CA GLU A 8 -6.00 -20.90 5.54
C GLU A 8 -5.44 -19.48 5.71
N ALA A 9 -5.28 -18.74 4.62
CA ALA A 9 -4.83 -17.35 4.65
C ALA A 9 -5.80 -16.44 5.40
N ALA A 10 -7.11 -16.58 5.17
CA ALA A 10 -8.15 -15.82 5.85
C ALA A 10 -8.15 -16.10 7.36
N ARG A 11 -8.06 -17.36 7.76
CA ARG A 11 -7.99 -17.77 9.16
C ARG A 11 -6.73 -17.24 9.83
N GLY A 12 -5.56 -17.45 9.21
CA GLY A 12 -4.28 -17.00 9.76
C GLY A 12 -4.18 -15.47 9.87
N THR A 13 -4.89 -14.72 9.02
CA THR A 13 -5.05 -13.27 9.18
C THR A 13 -5.85 -12.95 10.43
N LEU A 14 -7.02 -13.60 10.62
CA LEU A 14 -7.93 -13.27 11.71
C LEU A 14 -7.40 -13.67 13.08
N ASP A 15 -6.74 -14.82 13.19
CA ASP A 15 -6.14 -15.29 14.45
C ASP A 15 -4.74 -14.69 14.72
N GLY A 16 -4.17 -14.00 13.73
CA GLY A 16 -2.86 -13.35 13.81
C GLY A 16 -1.70 -14.33 13.80
N SER A 17 -1.89 -15.56 13.27
CA SER A 17 -0.84 -16.58 13.12
C SER A 17 0.02 -16.38 11.88
N LEU A 18 -0.46 -15.61 10.90
CA LEU A 18 0.26 -15.28 9.67
C LEU A 18 0.55 -13.78 9.59
N SER A 19 1.77 -13.45 9.18
CA SER A 19 2.15 -12.09 8.80
C SER A 19 1.54 -11.69 7.45
N PHE A 20 1.46 -10.39 7.16
CA PHE A 20 0.94 -9.91 5.89
C PHE A 20 1.69 -10.50 4.66
N PRO A 21 3.04 -10.56 4.63
CA PRO A 21 3.76 -11.21 3.52
C PRO A 21 3.41 -12.70 3.34
N GLU A 22 3.23 -13.44 4.43
CA GLU A 22 2.82 -14.85 4.36
C GLU A 22 1.40 -15.01 3.81
N VAL A 23 0.48 -14.14 4.21
CA VAL A 23 -0.88 -14.09 3.65
C VAL A 23 -0.84 -13.81 2.16
N VAL A 24 -0.08 -12.79 1.73
CA VAL A 24 0.09 -12.46 0.31
C VAL A 24 0.66 -13.64 -0.48
N GLY A 25 1.68 -14.31 0.04
CA GLY A 25 2.28 -15.49 -0.59
C GLY A 25 1.27 -16.64 -0.79
N LYS A 26 0.48 -16.95 0.23
CA LYS A 26 -0.56 -17.98 0.15
C LYS A 26 -1.67 -17.61 -0.84
N LEU A 27 -2.13 -16.37 -0.83
CA LEU A 27 -3.18 -15.91 -1.74
C LEU A 27 -2.72 -15.90 -3.21
N LEU A 28 -1.48 -15.47 -3.48
CA LEU A 28 -0.90 -15.58 -4.83
C LEU A 28 -0.79 -17.03 -5.30
N ALA A 29 -0.31 -17.94 -4.43
CA ALA A 29 -0.25 -19.37 -4.73
C ALA A 29 -1.65 -19.97 -4.97
N ALA A 30 -2.69 -19.43 -4.33
CA ALA A 30 -4.08 -19.84 -4.53
C ALA A 30 -4.72 -19.30 -5.81
N GLY A 31 -4.02 -18.44 -6.57
CA GLY A 31 -4.54 -17.81 -7.80
C GLY A 31 -5.40 -16.58 -7.55
N VAL A 32 -5.28 -15.94 -6.38
CA VAL A 32 -5.95 -14.67 -6.08
C VAL A 32 -5.18 -13.53 -6.73
N GLU A 33 -5.88 -12.68 -7.48
CA GLU A 33 -5.31 -11.50 -8.10
C GLU A 33 -5.42 -10.27 -7.21
N TYR A 34 -6.57 -10.10 -6.57
CA TYR A 34 -6.84 -9.04 -5.58
C TYR A 34 -7.92 -9.48 -4.61
N TYR A 35 -8.01 -8.81 -3.47
CA TYR A 35 -9.12 -9.01 -2.54
C TYR A 35 -9.63 -7.70 -1.98
N HIS A 36 -10.92 -7.68 -1.68
CA HIS A 36 -11.65 -6.56 -1.10
C HIS A 36 -12.01 -6.86 0.34
N VAL A 37 -11.78 -5.90 1.22
CA VAL A 37 -12.21 -5.91 2.62
C VAL A 37 -13.26 -4.84 2.82
N ASP A 38 -14.41 -5.24 3.33
CA ASP A 38 -15.53 -4.39 3.70
C ASP A 38 -15.70 -4.43 5.22
N TYR A 39 -15.36 -3.35 5.89
CA TYR A 39 -15.46 -3.26 7.35
C TYR A 39 -16.87 -3.00 7.85
N VAL A 40 -17.76 -2.48 7.00
CA VAL A 40 -19.17 -2.31 7.35
C VAL A 40 -19.90 -3.64 7.26
N GLY A 41 -19.72 -4.38 6.17
CA GLY A 41 -20.29 -5.71 5.98
C GLY A 41 -19.54 -6.84 6.69
N LEU A 42 -18.39 -6.55 7.30
CA LEU A 42 -17.49 -7.50 7.96
C LEU A 42 -17.17 -8.72 7.08
N ARG A 43 -16.75 -8.45 5.84
CA ARG A 43 -16.47 -9.47 4.84
C ARG A 43 -15.18 -9.21 4.09
N LYS A 44 -14.54 -10.31 3.66
CA LYS A 44 -13.47 -10.31 2.66
C LYS A 44 -13.96 -11.04 1.42
N ARG A 45 -13.64 -10.51 0.23
CA ARG A 45 -13.91 -11.16 -1.05
C ARG A 45 -12.62 -11.28 -1.83
N PHE A 46 -12.28 -12.50 -2.22
CA PHE A 46 -11.07 -12.85 -2.96
C PHE A 46 -11.44 -13.13 -4.40
N TYR A 47 -10.70 -12.55 -5.34
CA TYR A 47 -10.97 -12.62 -6.77
C TYR A 47 -9.78 -13.17 -7.54
N SER A 48 -10.03 -14.08 -8.49
CA SER A 48 -9.05 -14.55 -9.45
C SER A 48 -9.07 -13.74 -10.74
N ALA A 49 -8.04 -13.89 -11.57
CA ALA A 49 -7.99 -13.30 -12.91
C ALA A 49 -9.11 -13.82 -13.83
N ASP A 50 -9.60 -15.04 -13.58
CA ASP A 50 -10.67 -15.68 -14.38
C ASP A 50 -12.09 -15.32 -13.91
N GLY A 51 -12.20 -14.41 -12.93
CA GLY A 51 -13.49 -13.94 -12.43
C GLY A 51 -14.16 -14.82 -11.38
N GLU A 52 -13.45 -15.82 -10.83
CA GLU A 52 -13.95 -16.54 -9.65
C GLU A 52 -13.91 -15.66 -8.39
N MET A 53 -14.86 -15.87 -7.50
CA MET A 53 -14.93 -15.14 -6.23
C MET A 53 -15.22 -16.09 -5.06
N LEU A 54 -14.48 -15.89 -3.95
CA LEU A 54 -14.73 -16.51 -2.65
C LEU A 54 -14.90 -15.44 -1.59
N ALA A 55 -15.94 -15.55 -0.77
CA ALA A 55 -16.18 -14.63 0.35
C ALA A 55 -15.93 -15.32 1.69
N THR A 56 -15.34 -14.58 2.65
CA THR A 56 -15.18 -14.99 4.04
C THR A 56 -15.68 -13.90 4.97
N SER A 57 -16.07 -14.26 6.20
CA SER A 57 -16.49 -13.30 7.22
C SER A 57 -15.31 -12.83 8.05
N ILE A 58 -15.43 -11.61 8.60
CA ILE A 58 -14.54 -11.07 9.65
C ILE A 58 -15.28 -11.23 10.97
N ASN A 59 -14.93 -12.27 11.72
CA ASN A 59 -15.64 -12.66 12.96
C ASN A 59 -14.99 -12.02 14.19
N TYR A 60 -14.83 -10.69 14.18
CA TYR A 60 -14.37 -9.94 15.34
C TYR A 60 -15.56 -9.34 16.08
N GLU A 61 -15.59 -9.59 17.38
CA GLU A 61 -16.55 -8.93 18.27
C GLU A 61 -16.01 -7.57 18.75
N SER A 62 -16.93 -6.69 19.11
CA SER A 62 -16.62 -5.40 19.75
C SER A 62 -15.71 -4.49 18.92
N LEU A 63 -15.88 -4.48 17.60
CA LEU A 63 -15.24 -3.49 16.74
C LEU A 63 -15.97 -2.13 16.89
N PRO A 64 -15.24 -0.99 16.80
CA PRO A 64 -15.88 0.32 16.74
C PRO A 64 -16.67 0.48 15.45
N PRO A 65 -17.63 1.39 15.39
CA PRO A 65 -18.20 1.83 14.12
C PRO A 65 -17.13 2.51 13.27
N VAL A 66 -17.30 2.49 11.95
CA VAL A 66 -16.47 3.26 11.04
C VAL A 66 -16.72 4.75 11.28
N ALA A 67 -15.69 5.49 11.67
CA ALA A 67 -15.81 6.93 11.91
C ALA A 67 -16.23 7.65 10.62
N PRO A 68 -17.01 8.76 10.71
CA PRO A 68 -17.46 9.50 9.54
C PRO A 68 -16.33 10.18 8.78
N GLU A 69 -15.31 10.66 9.50
CA GLU A 69 -14.18 11.38 8.93
C GLU A 69 -13.01 10.42 8.67
N PHE A 70 -12.38 10.56 7.50
CA PHE A 70 -11.22 9.75 7.10
C PHE A 70 -9.93 10.43 7.58
N ASP A 71 -9.26 9.84 8.56
CA ASP A 71 -7.97 10.31 9.08
C ASP A 71 -6.80 9.60 8.38
N ALA A 72 -6.31 10.19 7.30
CA ALA A 72 -5.18 9.64 6.54
C ALA A 72 -3.88 9.59 7.37
N ALA A 73 -3.67 10.49 8.32
CA ALA A 73 -2.48 10.49 9.17
C ALA A 73 -2.53 9.33 10.17
N ALA A 74 -3.68 9.11 10.80
CA ALA A 74 -3.89 7.95 11.68
C ALA A 74 -3.76 6.63 10.94
N LEU A 75 -4.28 6.54 9.71
CA LEU A 75 -4.13 5.35 8.87
C LEU A 75 -2.65 5.07 8.56
N ARG A 76 -1.89 6.07 8.12
CA ARG A 76 -0.45 5.92 7.85
C ARG A 76 0.32 5.47 9.09
N ALA A 77 0.04 6.02 10.26
CA ALA A 77 0.63 5.60 11.52
C ALA A 77 0.30 4.14 11.85
N ASN A 78 -0.94 3.72 11.63
CA ASN A 78 -1.40 2.35 11.83
C ASN A 78 -0.69 1.35 10.90
N ILE A 79 -0.55 1.69 9.61
CA ILE A 79 0.18 0.89 8.61
C ILE A 79 1.65 0.74 9.02
N LEU A 80 2.29 1.84 9.38
CA LEU A 80 3.70 1.87 9.76
C LEU A 80 3.96 1.04 11.02
N ASP A 81 3.07 1.09 11.98
CA ASP A 81 3.12 0.29 13.21
C ASP A 81 3.02 -1.22 12.90
N SER A 82 2.11 -1.60 11.99
CA SER A 82 2.01 -2.98 11.50
C SER A 82 3.27 -3.46 10.81
N GLN A 83 3.89 -2.62 9.98
CA GLN A 83 5.12 -2.95 9.26
C GLN A 83 6.34 -3.08 10.18
N ARG A 84 6.44 -2.24 11.22
CA ARG A 84 7.60 -2.18 12.12
C ARG A 84 7.51 -3.12 13.31
N HIS A 85 6.32 -3.32 13.84
CA HIS A 85 6.11 -4.02 15.12
C HIS A 85 5.28 -5.30 15.00
N GLY A 86 4.83 -5.67 13.79
CA GLY A 86 4.06 -6.90 13.58
C GLY A 86 2.71 -6.90 14.29
N GLN A 87 2.02 -5.75 14.27
CA GLN A 87 0.70 -5.59 14.87
C GLN A 87 -0.29 -6.64 14.34
N LYS A 88 -1.12 -7.21 15.24
CA LYS A 88 -2.15 -8.16 14.84
C LYS A 88 -3.27 -7.49 14.04
N TYR A 89 -3.83 -8.22 13.07
CA TYR A 89 -4.85 -7.71 12.17
C TYR A 89 -6.10 -7.18 12.88
N ARG A 90 -6.49 -7.78 14.01
CA ARG A 90 -7.61 -7.27 14.83
C ARG A 90 -7.37 -5.83 15.29
N GLU A 91 -6.18 -5.54 15.81
CA GLU A 91 -5.85 -4.20 16.28
C GLU A 91 -5.72 -3.23 15.11
N PHE A 92 -5.12 -3.66 14.01
CA PHE A 92 -5.10 -2.89 12.78
C PHE A 92 -6.51 -2.52 12.32
N THR A 93 -7.43 -3.50 12.28
CA THR A 93 -8.83 -3.31 11.89
C THR A 93 -9.53 -2.31 12.80
N ARG A 94 -9.40 -2.47 14.13
CA ARG A 94 -10.00 -1.56 15.12
C ARG A 94 -9.54 -0.12 14.92
N ARG A 95 -8.24 0.10 14.75
CA ARG A 95 -7.65 1.43 14.53
C ARG A 95 -8.04 2.01 13.17
N ALA A 96 -8.09 1.18 12.13
CA ALA A 96 -8.51 1.60 10.80
C ALA A 96 -9.97 2.09 10.80
N MET A 97 -10.89 1.34 11.40
CA MET A 97 -12.30 1.72 11.53
C MET A 97 -12.48 2.99 12.37
N ALA A 98 -11.76 3.11 13.49
CA ALA A 98 -11.76 4.31 14.31
C ALA A 98 -11.21 5.55 13.57
N GLY A 99 -10.31 5.37 12.62
CA GLY A 99 -9.76 6.40 11.73
C GLY A 99 -10.56 6.61 10.44
N GLY A 100 -11.78 6.08 10.35
CA GLY A 100 -12.69 6.34 9.22
C GLY A 100 -12.45 5.48 7.98
N VAL A 101 -11.67 4.42 8.07
CA VAL A 101 -11.51 3.45 6.96
C VAL A 101 -12.74 2.55 6.89
N GLN A 102 -13.49 2.66 5.80
CA GLN A 102 -14.64 1.80 5.52
C GLN A 102 -14.23 0.46 4.95
N GLY A 103 -13.14 0.42 4.19
CA GLY A 103 -12.63 -0.78 3.57
C GLY A 103 -11.34 -0.53 2.78
N TYR A 104 -10.84 -1.58 2.17
CA TYR A 104 -9.68 -1.50 1.29
C TYR A 104 -9.69 -2.59 0.23
N ILE A 105 -8.94 -2.37 -0.85
CA ILE A 105 -8.61 -3.38 -1.84
C ILE A 105 -7.10 -3.60 -1.82
N ALA A 106 -6.68 -4.86 -1.64
CA ALA A 106 -5.30 -5.27 -1.79
C ALA A 106 -5.10 -5.87 -3.19
N PHE A 107 -4.39 -5.15 -4.03
CA PHE A 107 -4.01 -5.56 -5.38
C PHE A 107 -2.70 -6.35 -5.32
N LEU A 108 -2.77 -7.68 -5.27
CA LEU A 108 -1.59 -8.52 -5.06
C LEU A 108 -0.61 -8.44 -6.24
N ARG A 109 -1.11 -8.48 -7.46
CA ARG A 109 -0.30 -8.25 -8.68
C ARG A 109 0.16 -6.80 -8.80
N GLY A 110 -0.71 -5.86 -8.44
CA GLY A 110 -0.39 -4.43 -8.43
C GLY A 110 0.48 -3.99 -7.27
N LYS A 111 0.74 -4.87 -6.29
CA LYS A 111 1.61 -4.69 -5.12
C LYS A 111 1.29 -3.41 -4.32
N ARG A 112 0.03 -3.14 -4.12
CA ARG A 112 -0.47 -1.98 -3.36
C ARG A 112 -1.79 -2.28 -2.67
N VAL A 113 -2.11 -1.48 -1.67
CA VAL A 113 -3.40 -1.47 -0.99
C VAL A 113 -4.00 -0.08 -1.10
N THR A 114 -5.24 0.00 -1.54
CA THR A 114 -6.00 1.27 -1.57
C THR A 114 -7.10 1.21 -0.52
N TYR A 115 -7.05 2.14 0.42
CA TYR A 115 -8.02 2.34 1.49
C TYR A 115 -8.97 3.46 1.12
N TRP A 116 -10.22 3.40 1.59
CA TRP A 116 -11.18 4.49 1.42
C TRP A 116 -12.04 4.72 2.64
N GLY A 117 -12.51 5.95 2.75
CA GLY A 117 -13.47 6.41 3.75
C GLY A 117 -14.90 6.50 3.21
N ARG A 118 -15.84 6.86 4.07
CA ARG A 118 -17.28 6.93 3.76
C ARG A 118 -17.64 8.03 2.76
N THR A 119 -16.81 9.06 2.64
CA THR A 119 -17.01 10.21 1.74
C THR A 119 -16.19 10.11 0.45
N GLY A 120 -15.50 8.97 0.24
CA GLY A 120 -14.70 8.73 -0.96
C GLY A 120 -13.23 9.14 -0.83
N ASP A 121 -12.81 9.62 0.34
CA ASP A 121 -11.38 9.84 0.64
C ASP A 121 -10.60 8.55 0.46
N GLN A 122 -9.36 8.67 -0.03
CA GLN A 122 -8.53 7.51 -0.34
C GLN A 122 -7.08 7.70 0.13
N HIS A 123 -6.45 6.57 0.45
CA HIS A 123 -5.01 6.47 0.65
C HIS A 123 -4.49 5.18 0.02
N THR A 124 -3.42 5.27 -0.76
CA THR A 124 -2.77 4.10 -1.36
C THR A 124 -1.41 3.89 -0.73
N GLU A 125 -1.18 2.66 -0.25
CA GLU A 125 0.09 2.19 0.29
C GLU A 125 0.67 1.10 -0.61
N TRP A 126 1.95 1.24 -0.96
CA TRP A 126 2.66 0.24 -1.74
C TRP A 126 3.27 -0.83 -0.84
N PHE A 127 3.37 -2.05 -1.32
CA PHE A 127 4.03 -3.11 -0.56
C PHE A 127 5.50 -2.75 -0.30
N PRO A 128 6.06 -3.06 0.89
CA PRO A 128 7.44 -2.80 1.21
C PRO A 128 8.41 -3.38 0.18
N GLY A 129 9.46 -2.65 -0.19
CA GLY A 129 10.48 -3.10 -1.14
C GLY A 129 10.06 -3.08 -2.61
N VAL A 130 8.81 -2.74 -2.91
CA VAL A 130 8.38 -2.48 -4.27
C VAL A 130 8.79 -1.05 -4.60
N GLY A 131 9.77 -0.91 -5.51
CA GLY A 131 9.99 0.38 -6.17
C GLY A 131 8.66 0.77 -6.79
N HIS A 132 8.17 1.98 -6.47
CA HIS A 132 6.90 2.47 -6.97
C HIS A 132 6.90 2.37 -8.49
N GLY A 133 6.29 1.30 -9.01
CA GLY A 133 6.00 1.19 -10.42
C GLY A 133 5.15 2.39 -10.77
N ILE A 134 5.59 3.10 -11.79
CA ILE A 134 5.04 4.32 -12.34
C ILE A 134 3.52 4.38 -12.11
N SER A 135 3.09 5.10 -11.08
CA SER A 135 1.76 5.66 -11.05
C SER A 135 1.78 6.74 -12.12
N HIS A 136 1.30 6.41 -13.30
CA HIS A 136 1.05 7.42 -14.32
C HIS A 136 -0.03 8.35 -13.77
N GLY A 137 0.36 9.41 -13.04
CA GLY A 137 -0.59 10.39 -12.57
C GLY A 137 -0.18 11.31 -11.44
N ASP A 138 0.91 11.05 -10.70
CA ASP A 138 1.41 12.02 -9.72
C ASP A 138 2.80 12.56 -10.13
N PRO A 139 2.85 13.73 -10.80
CA PRO A 139 4.11 14.34 -11.23
C PRO A 139 5.08 14.60 -10.08
N LEU A 140 4.57 14.92 -8.89
CA LEU A 140 5.38 15.19 -7.71
C LEU A 140 6.09 13.94 -7.22
N HIS A 141 5.39 12.79 -7.22
CA HIS A 141 5.96 11.53 -6.78
C HIS A 141 7.05 11.04 -7.75
N ASP A 142 6.80 11.17 -9.06
CA ASP A 142 7.78 10.78 -10.09
C ASP A 142 9.02 11.69 -10.05
N ALA A 143 8.85 13.00 -9.86
CA ALA A 143 9.94 13.95 -9.70
C ALA A 143 10.79 13.66 -8.45
N LYS A 144 10.15 13.38 -7.30
CA LYS A 144 10.88 12.98 -6.06
C LYS A 144 11.68 11.70 -6.23
N ARG A 145 11.13 10.72 -6.95
CA ARG A 145 11.82 9.46 -7.24
C ARG A 145 13.04 9.69 -8.15
N LYS A 146 12.89 10.47 -9.21
CA LYS A 146 13.98 10.82 -10.11
C LYS A 146 15.09 11.53 -9.35
N LEU A 147 14.74 12.49 -8.47
CA LEU A 147 15.69 13.18 -7.63
C LEU A 147 16.43 12.22 -6.69
N ALA A 148 15.74 11.30 -6.04
CA ALA A 148 16.35 10.29 -5.16
C ALA A 148 17.35 9.40 -5.92
N LEU A 149 17.02 8.99 -7.15
CA LEU A 149 17.93 8.19 -7.99
C LEU A 149 19.20 8.98 -8.38
N VAL A 150 19.07 10.29 -8.61
CA VAL A 150 20.21 11.17 -8.86
C VAL A 150 21.12 11.23 -7.63
N TYR A 151 20.56 11.42 -6.43
CA TYR A 151 21.34 11.43 -5.18
C TYR A 151 22.03 10.10 -4.89
N ILE A 152 21.37 8.97 -5.13
CA ILE A 152 21.96 7.63 -4.98
C ILE A 152 23.10 7.45 -5.99
N GLY A 153 22.91 7.88 -7.24
CA GLY A 153 23.95 7.86 -8.27
C GLY A 153 25.20 8.67 -7.85
N MET A 154 24.99 9.84 -7.27
CA MET A 154 26.07 10.70 -6.76
C MET A 154 26.80 10.10 -5.55
N ALA A 155 26.08 9.39 -4.68
CA ALA A 155 26.65 8.82 -3.44
C ALA A 155 27.39 7.49 -3.64
N THR A 156 27.18 6.80 -4.76
CA THR A 156 27.71 5.44 -4.99
C THR A 156 28.97 5.36 -5.83
N ASP A 157 29.63 6.49 -6.10
CA ASP A 157 30.92 6.56 -6.84
C ASP A 157 30.94 5.78 -8.18
N LYS A 158 29.78 5.57 -8.79
CA LYS A 158 29.66 4.87 -10.07
C LYS A 158 30.12 5.69 -11.28
N PHE A 159 30.57 6.92 -11.05
CA PHE A 159 30.96 7.86 -12.10
C PHE A 159 32.44 8.11 -12.02
N SER A 160 33.22 7.33 -12.76
CA SER A 160 34.67 7.43 -12.82
C SER A 160 35.21 8.50 -13.81
N ASN A 161 34.36 9.22 -14.53
CA ASN A 161 34.70 10.32 -15.43
C ASN A 161 33.99 11.60 -14.98
N ALA A 162 34.55 12.17 -13.94
CA ALA A 162 33.84 12.98 -12.96
C ALA A 162 33.20 14.30 -13.45
N ASP A 163 33.81 15.05 -14.38
CA ASP A 163 33.38 16.44 -14.55
C ASP A 163 32.13 16.63 -15.40
N THR A 164 32.03 15.95 -16.53
CA THR A 164 30.88 16.12 -17.44
C THR A 164 29.61 15.44 -16.90
N GLU A 165 29.78 14.31 -16.23
CA GLU A 165 28.65 13.58 -15.65
C GLU A 165 28.10 14.25 -14.40
N ILE A 166 28.97 14.83 -13.54
CA ILE A 166 28.56 15.62 -12.37
C ILE A 166 27.73 16.84 -12.81
N PHE A 167 28.17 17.58 -13.84
CA PHE A 167 27.40 18.70 -14.36
C PHE A 167 26.07 18.27 -14.95
N SER A 168 26.01 17.14 -15.65
CA SER A 168 24.75 16.57 -16.15
C SER A 168 23.80 16.15 -15.01
N LEU A 169 24.34 15.58 -13.93
CA LEU A 169 23.55 15.19 -12.75
C LEU A 169 23.03 16.39 -11.98
N LEU A 170 23.86 17.41 -11.78
CA LEU A 170 23.48 18.66 -11.12
C LEU A 170 22.40 19.41 -11.92
N SER A 171 22.50 19.43 -13.25
CA SER A 171 21.48 20.01 -14.11
C SER A 171 20.15 19.25 -14.01
N LYS A 172 20.20 17.91 -13.96
CA LYS A 172 19.02 17.07 -13.74
C LYS A 172 18.41 17.27 -12.35
N GLU A 173 19.23 17.39 -11.32
CA GLU A 173 18.78 17.70 -9.97
C GLU A 173 18.04 19.03 -9.92
N HIS A 174 18.60 20.07 -10.55
CA HIS A 174 17.97 21.41 -10.59
C HIS A 174 16.61 21.37 -11.31
N ALA A 175 16.54 20.74 -12.47
CA ALA A 175 15.31 20.57 -13.21
C ALA A 175 14.24 19.79 -12.41
N LEU A 176 14.64 18.75 -11.68
CA LEU A 176 13.73 17.97 -10.83
C LEU A 176 13.23 18.75 -9.62
N LYS A 177 14.08 19.59 -9.01
CA LYS A 177 13.66 20.51 -7.94
C LYS A 177 12.61 21.51 -8.44
N ASP A 178 12.83 22.11 -9.61
CA ASP A 178 11.89 23.03 -10.24
C ASP A 178 10.55 22.34 -10.59
N GLU A 179 10.59 21.08 -11.01
CA GLU A 179 9.40 20.29 -11.28
C GLU A 179 8.60 19.99 -9.99
N ILE A 180 9.30 19.64 -8.91
CA ILE A 180 8.70 19.43 -7.60
C ILE A 180 8.04 20.71 -7.08
N GLU A 181 8.72 21.86 -7.17
CA GLU A 181 8.17 23.15 -6.74
C GLU A 181 6.93 23.56 -7.54
N ARG A 182 6.96 23.34 -8.87
CA ARG A 182 5.80 23.61 -9.74
C ARG A 182 4.60 22.73 -9.38
N ALA A 183 4.83 21.45 -9.11
CA ALA A 183 3.78 20.54 -8.70
C ALA A 183 3.16 20.90 -7.35
N HIS A 184 3.97 21.43 -6.40
CA HIS A 184 3.46 21.92 -5.12
C HIS A 184 2.60 23.18 -5.22
N LYS A 185 2.86 24.04 -6.21
CA LYS A 185 2.08 25.28 -6.41
C LYS A 185 0.74 25.04 -7.11
N ASN A 186 0.58 23.87 -7.73
CA ASN A 186 -0.60 23.51 -8.52
C ASN A 186 -1.56 22.57 -7.75
N ASN A 187 -1.26 22.23 -6.51
CA ASN A 187 -2.11 21.51 -5.57
C ASN A 187 -2.55 22.42 -4.43
#